data_5582940448c059f3133be095b8b2ccdf
#
_entry.id   5582940448c059f3133be095b8b2ccdf
#
_cell.length_a   1.000
_cell.length_b   1.000
_cell.length_c   1.000
_cell.angle_alpha   90.00
_cell.angle_beta   90.00
_cell.angle_gamma   90.00
#
_symmetry.space_group_name_H-M   'P 1'
#
loop_
_entity.id
_entity.type
_entity.pdbx_description
1 polymer ?
#
loop_
_entity_poly.entity_id
_entity_poly.type
_entity_poly.pdbx_seq_one_letter_code
_entity_poly.pdbx_strand_id
1 'polypeptide(L)'
;LLQPVGLEHQTGVLKLSPQLSADEFAALLTRRVAFLPSVPEPPMQSAKMNRSEAKIVAGLAAAVYRQYTFAEGRFSAASTLGVITPYRSQIALIKKEIEALGIPALNEILVDTVERFQGSERDVIIYSFCVNRLSQLRFLANLTEENGIRIDRKLNVALTRARKQMFIIGVRQLLEQNPIYAQLLKSCDS
;
A
#
# COMPACT_ATOMS: atom_id res chain seq x y z
N LEU A 1 14.38 5.63 8.14
CA LEU A 1 13.92 4.25 7.98
C LEU A 1 13.40 3.74 9.30
N LEU A 2 12.24 3.09 9.28
CA LEU A 2 11.63 2.49 10.46
C LEU A 2 12.53 1.35 10.96
N GLN A 3 12.82 1.34 12.27
CA GLN A 3 13.47 0.18 12.87
C GLN A 3 12.39 -0.80 13.32
N PRO A 4 12.54 -2.10 13.07
CA PRO A 4 11.54 -3.08 13.49
C PRO A 4 11.50 -3.17 15.01
N VAL A 5 10.37 -2.75 15.59
CA VAL A 5 10.09 -2.92 17.02
C VAL A 5 9.05 -4.03 17.16
N GLY A 6 9.39 -5.07 17.90
CA GLY A 6 8.44 -6.11 18.35
C GLY A 6 7.77 -6.88 17.21
N LEU A 7 8.51 -7.73 16.51
CA LEU A 7 7.99 -8.67 15.50
C LEU A 7 6.83 -9.54 16.03
N GLU A 8 6.80 -9.81 17.31
CA GLU A 8 5.75 -10.56 18.02
C GLU A 8 4.35 -9.94 17.88
N HIS A 9 4.25 -8.63 17.70
CA HIS A 9 2.98 -7.93 17.52
C HIS A 9 2.55 -7.76 16.06
N GLN A 10 3.37 -8.21 15.11
CA GLN A 10 3.11 -8.06 13.66
C GLN A 10 2.56 -9.34 13.02
N THR A 11 2.26 -10.36 13.80
CA THR A 11 1.71 -11.66 13.35
C THR A 11 0.44 -11.54 12.51
N GLY A 12 -0.31 -10.44 12.65
CA GLY A 12 -1.50 -10.17 11.84
C GLY A 12 -1.18 -10.00 10.36
N VAL A 13 -0.12 -9.25 10.00
CA VAL A 13 0.30 -9.05 8.60
C VAL A 13 0.87 -10.33 8.00
N LEU A 14 1.67 -11.09 8.79
CA LEU A 14 2.24 -12.36 8.37
C LEU A 14 1.18 -13.44 8.10
N LYS A 15 0.09 -13.45 8.88
CA LYS A 15 -1.06 -14.33 8.62
C LYS A 15 -1.82 -13.97 7.34
N LEU A 16 -1.81 -12.70 6.96
CA LEU A 16 -2.50 -12.19 5.77
C LEU A 16 -1.67 -12.34 4.49
N SER A 17 -0.34 -12.47 4.63
CA SER A 17 0.58 -12.73 3.53
C SER A 17 1.40 -13.99 3.85
N PRO A 18 0.82 -15.20 3.73
CA PRO A 18 1.45 -16.45 4.13
C PRO A 18 2.72 -16.79 3.33
N GLN A 19 3.04 -16.01 2.32
CA GLN A 19 4.26 -16.11 1.52
C GLN A 19 5.45 -15.35 2.13
N LEU A 20 5.24 -14.57 3.20
CA LEU A 20 6.29 -13.80 3.88
C LEU A 20 6.64 -14.43 5.22
N SER A 21 7.91 -14.72 5.42
CA SER A 21 8.47 -15.03 6.74
C SER A 21 8.57 -13.75 7.61
N ALA A 22 8.76 -13.94 8.91
CA ALA A 22 8.96 -12.83 9.85
C ALA A 22 10.18 -11.98 9.50
N ASP A 23 11.27 -12.62 9.06
CA ASP A 23 12.52 -11.95 8.69
C ASP A 23 12.37 -11.15 7.39
N GLU A 24 11.68 -11.69 6.40
CA GLU A 24 11.35 -10.97 5.16
C GLU A 24 10.48 -9.75 5.44
N PHE A 25 9.48 -9.88 6.32
CA PHE A 25 8.64 -8.75 6.70
C PHE A 25 9.44 -7.67 7.45
N ALA A 26 10.33 -8.07 8.37
CA ALA A 26 11.23 -7.14 9.04
C ALA A 26 12.13 -6.40 8.04
N ALA A 27 12.68 -7.12 7.06
CA ALA A 27 13.49 -6.52 5.99
C ALA A 27 12.67 -5.53 5.14
N LEU A 28 11.40 -5.85 4.81
CA LEU A 28 10.51 -4.96 4.08
C LEU A 28 10.24 -3.65 4.84
N LEU A 29 10.12 -3.70 6.16
CA LEU A 29 9.90 -2.52 7.00
C LEU A 29 11.07 -1.53 7.00
N THR A 30 12.26 -1.97 6.62
CA THR A 30 13.47 -1.13 6.52
C THR A 30 13.68 -0.53 5.13
N ARG A 31 12.96 -1.00 4.10
CA ARG A 31 13.10 -0.51 2.72
C ARG A 31 12.36 0.80 2.51
N ARG A 32 12.93 1.66 1.66
CA ARG A 32 12.27 2.89 1.24
C ARG A 32 11.00 2.62 0.42
N VAL A 33 11.05 1.64 -0.46
CA VAL A 33 9.90 1.14 -1.23
C VAL A 33 9.86 -0.38 -1.07
N ALA A 34 8.73 -0.90 -0.64
CA ALA A 34 8.54 -2.33 -0.42
C ALA A 34 7.25 -2.81 -1.08
N PHE A 35 7.28 -4.00 -1.67
CA PHE A 35 6.12 -4.63 -2.26
C PHE A 35 5.64 -5.81 -1.39
N LEU A 36 4.33 -5.86 -1.13
CA LEU A 36 3.66 -6.96 -0.44
C LEU A 36 2.67 -7.62 -1.41
N PRO A 37 2.84 -8.92 -1.69
CA PRO A 37 1.94 -9.62 -2.58
C PRO A 37 0.57 -9.85 -1.94
N SER A 38 -0.49 -9.70 -2.74
CA SER A 38 -1.86 -10.04 -2.41
C SER A 38 -2.39 -11.13 -3.35
N VAL A 39 -3.59 -11.61 -3.07
CA VAL A 39 -4.32 -12.54 -3.94
C VAL A 39 -5.51 -11.84 -4.60
N PRO A 40 -5.87 -12.20 -5.84
CA PRO A 40 -7.02 -11.59 -6.51
C PRO A 40 -8.33 -12.03 -5.88
N GLU A 41 -9.35 -11.18 -5.95
CA GLU A 41 -10.72 -11.57 -5.61
C GLU A 41 -11.29 -12.58 -6.62
N PRO A 42 -12.17 -13.50 -6.17
CA PRO A 42 -12.86 -14.41 -7.05
C PRO A 42 -13.64 -13.70 -8.17
N PRO A 43 -13.79 -14.33 -9.36
CA PRO A 43 -14.43 -13.70 -10.53
C PRO A 43 -15.84 -13.18 -10.31
N MET A 44 -16.59 -13.78 -9.38
CA MET A 44 -17.96 -13.38 -9.04
C MET A 44 -18.03 -12.14 -8.13
N GLN A 45 -16.90 -11.69 -7.59
CA GLN A 45 -16.82 -10.52 -6.72
C GLN A 45 -16.58 -9.24 -7.54
N SER A 46 -16.82 -8.09 -6.90
CA SER A 46 -16.54 -6.80 -7.53
C SER A 46 -15.06 -6.67 -7.87
N ALA A 47 -14.74 -6.35 -9.14
CA ALA A 47 -13.38 -6.11 -9.57
C ALA A 47 -12.74 -4.86 -8.90
N LYS A 48 -13.55 -3.95 -8.33
CA LYS A 48 -13.11 -2.70 -7.69
C LYS A 48 -12.92 -2.82 -6.17
N MET A 49 -12.83 -4.04 -5.67
CA MET A 49 -12.58 -4.35 -4.26
C MET A 49 -11.61 -5.52 -4.18
N ASN A 50 -10.71 -5.50 -3.21
CA ASN A 50 -9.81 -6.60 -2.88
C ASN A 50 -9.68 -6.71 -1.37
N ARG A 51 -10.28 -7.75 -0.79
CA ARG A 51 -10.30 -7.98 0.66
C ARG A 51 -8.93 -8.33 1.20
N SER A 52 -8.14 -9.09 0.43
CA SER A 52 -6.77 -9.42 0.80
C SER A 52 -5.94 -8.14 0.95
N GLU A 53 -5.99 -7.24 -0.04
CA GLU A 53 -5.26 -5.97 0.03
C GLU A 53 -5.76 -5.10 1.20
N ALA A 54 -7.07 -4.98 1.41
CA ALA A 54 -7.61 -4.17 2.49
C ALA A 54 -7.12 -4.64 3.88
N LYS A 55 -7.07 -5.95 4.10
CA LYS A 55 -6.54 -6.53 5.35
C LYS A 55 -5.04 -6.30 5.51
N ILE A 56 -4.25 -6.44 4.43
CA ILE A 56 -2.81 -6.13 4.44
C ILE A 56 -2.60 -4.65 4.76
N VAL A 57 -3.37 -3.75 4.14
CA VAL A 57 -3.33 -2.31 4.45
C VAL A 57 -3.59 -2.04 5.92
N ALA A 58 -4.64 -2.62 6.50
CA ALA A 58 -4.97 -2.44 7.91
C ALA A 58 -3.85 -2.96 8.83
N GLY A 59 -3.28 -4.13 8.52
CA GLY A 59 -2.15 -4.69 9.25
C GLY A 59 -0.90 -3.80 9.19
N LEU A 60 -0.56 -3.27 8.01
CA LEU A 60 0.54 -2.32 7.84
C LEU A 60 0.27 -1.00 8.58
N ALA A 61 -0.96 -0.49 8.53
CA ALA A 61 -1.32 0.72 9.26
C ALA A 61 -1.11 0.55 10.77
N ALA A 62 -1.50 -0.60 11.33
CA ALA A 62 -1.24 -0.93 12.73
C ALA A 62 0.26 -1.02 13.04
N ALA A 63 1.06 -1.63 12.15
CA ALA A 63 2.50 -1.73 12.30
C ALA A 63 3.17 -0.35 12.29
N VAL A 64 2.81 0.52 11.33
CA VAL A 64 3.31 1.89 11.25
C VAL A 64 2.91 2.70 12.50
N TYR A 65 1.65 2.59 12.94
CA TYR A 65 1.17 3.27 14.14
C TYR A 65 2.00 2.90 15.38
N ARG A 66 2.21 1.60 15.60
CA ARG A 66 3.02 1.11 16.73
C ARG A 66 4.46 1.60 16.64
N GLN A 67 5.06 1.53 15.46
CA GLN A 67 6.42 1.98 15.22
C GLN A 67 6.60 3.45 15.60
N TYR A 68 5.74 4.33 15.09
CA TYR A 68 5.81 5.76 15.37
C TYR A 68 5.47 6.10 16.82
N THR A 69 4.56 5.38 17.44
CA THR A 69 4.19 5.60 18.84
C THR A 69 5.30 5.17 19.80
N PHE A 70 5.92 3.99 19.55
CA PHE A 70 6.92 3.43 20.46
C PHE A 70 8.34 3.92 20.17
N ALA A 71 8.75 4.02 18.91
CA ALA A 71 10.12 4.41 18.56
C ALA A 71 10.33 5.91 18.45
N GLU A 72 9.36 6.66 17.90
CA GLU A 72 9.47 8.11 17.70
C GLU A 72 8.65 8.91 18.75
N GLY A 73 7.89 8.24 19.62
CA GLY A 73 7.08 8.85 20.67
C GLY A 73 5.88 9.66 20.16
N ARG A 74 5.59 9.61 18.84
CA ARG A 74 4.52 10.38 18.24
C ARG A 74 3.99 9.74 16.96
N PHE A 75 2.68 9.69 16.83
CA PHE A 75 1.96 9.41 15.59
C PHE A 75 1.04 10.58 15.29
N SER A 76 1.00 11.03 14.05
CA SER A 76 0.07 12.06 13.58
C SER A 76 -0.66 11.56 12.35
N ALA A 77 -1.98 11.44 12.43
CA ALA A 77 -2.81 11.03 11.30
C ALA A 77 -2.64 11.97 10.07
N ALA A 78 -2.37 13.26 10.34
CA ALA A 78 -2.21 14.26 9.27
C ALA A 78 -0.85 14.19 8.56
N SER A 79 0.20 13.65 9.17
CA SER A 79 1.56 13.72 8.62
C SER A 79 2.29 12.38 8.53
N THR A 80 1.90 11.38 9.34
CA THR A 80 2.63 10.11 9.41
C THR A 80 2.22 9.14 8.33
N LEU A 81 0.91 8.86 8.18
CA LEU A 81 0.41 7.78 7.34
C LEU A 81 -0.71 8.25 6.41
N GLY A 82 -0.65 7.78 5.16
CA GLY A 82 -1.74 7.89 4.21
C GLY A 82 -1.89 6.63 3.36
N VAL A 83 -3.09 6.38 2.89
CA VAL A 83 -3.40 5.21 2.05
C VAL A 83 -4.00 5.68 0.74
N ILE A 84 -3.41 5.25 -0.36
CA ILE A 84 -3.85 5.56 -1.72
C ILE A 84 -4.41 4.30 -2.38
N THR A 85 -5.59 4.41 -2.99
CA THR A 85 -6.18 3.34 -3.80
C THR A 85 -7.08 3.93 -4.89
N PRO A 86 -7.24 3.30 -6.06
CA PRO A 86 -7.94 3.90 -7.19
C PRO A 86 -9.46 3.88 -7.09
N TYR A 87 -10.05 3.03 -6.22
CA TYR A 87 -11.50 2.80 -6.22
C TYR A 87 -12.18 3.18 -4.90
N ARG A 88 -13.29 3.92 -4.98
CA ARG A 88 -14.08 4.32 -3.81
C ARG A 88 -14.58 3.13 -2.97
N SER A 89 -14.95 2.03 -3.63
CA SER A 89 -15.35 0.80 -2.92
C SER A 89 -14.20 0.19 -2.13
N GLN A 90 -12.97 0.27 -2.64
CA GLN A 90 -11.77 -0.17 -1.92
C GLN A 90 -11.44 0.77 -0.75
N ILE A 91 -11.64 2.08 -0.92
CA ILE A 91 -11.51 3.06 0.18
C ILE A 91 -12.43 2.69 1.34
N ALA A 92 -13.71 2.44 1.05
CA ALA A 92 -14.69 2.07 2.06
C ALA A 92 -14.31 0.76 2.78
N LEU A 93 -13.84 -0.24 2.02
CA LEU A 93 -13.41 -1.52 2.58
C LEU A 93 -12.17 -1.36 3.47
N ILE A 94 -11.16 -0.61 3.03
CA ILE A 94 -9.95 -0.32 3.81
C ILE A 94 -10.32 0.39 5.11
N LYS A 95 -11.17 1.41 5.05
CA LYS A 95 -11.61 2.14 6.26
C LYS A 95 -12.31 1.21 7.25
N LYS A 96 -13.16 0.30 6.77
CA LYS A 96 -13.82 -0.71 7.60
C LYS A 96 -12.81 -1.65 8.29
N GLU A 97 -11.80 -2.12 7.55
CA GLU A 97 -10.75 -2.99 8.11
C GLU A 97 -9.89 -2.25 9.14
N ILE A 98 -9.59 -0.96 8.91
CA ILE A 98 -8.86 -0.11 9.86
C ILE A 98 -9.70 0.14 11.13
N GLU A 99 -10.98 0.46 10.98
CA GLU A 99 -11.89 0.68 12.10
C GLU A 99 -11.99 -0.55 13.01
N ALA A 100 -12.01 -1.74 12.41
CA ALA A 100 -12.04 -3.02 13.12
C ALA A 100 -10.81 -3.27 14.00
N LEU A 101 -9.70 -2.54 13.80
CA LEU A 101 -8.51 -2.62 14.66
C LEU A 101 -8.73 -1.99 16.05
N GLY A 102 -9.75 -1.13 16.20
CA GLY A 102 -10.02 -0.44 17.45
C GLY A 102 -8.94 0.57 17.88
N ILE A 103 -8.18 1.12 16.91
CA ILE A 103 -7.15 2.14 17.14
C ILE A 103 -7.68 3.51 16.66
N PRO A 104 -8.20 4.39 17.56
CA PRO A 104 -8.87 5.62 17.14
C PRO A 104 -8.02 6.54 16.26
N ALA A 105 -6.71 6.65 16.52
CA ALA A 105 -5.81 7.47 15.74
C ALA A 105 -5.71 7.06 14.27
N LEU A 106 -5.94 5.78 13.94
CA LEU A 106 -5.93 5.29 12.57
C LEU A 106 -7.21 5.63 11.80
N ASN A 107 -8.32 5.90 12.48
CA ASN A 107 -9.56 6.30 11.81
C ASN A 107 -9.47 7.71 11.20
N GLU A 108 -8.51 8.51 11.66
CA GLU A 108 -8.27 9.88 11.20
C GLU A 108 -7.30 9.98 10.02
N ILE A 109 -6.63 8.90 9.62
CA ILE A 109 -5.71 8.95 8.48
C ILE A 109 -6.47 9.16 7.16
N LEU A 110 -5.81 9.83 6.21
CA LEU A 110 -6.37 9.98 4.86
C LEU A 110 -6.27 8.65 4.10
N VAL A 111 -7.42 8.11 3.71
CA VAL A 111 -7.58 6.98 2.79
C VAL A 111 -8.39 7.48 1.61
N ASP A 112 -7.74 7.70 0.45
CA ASP A 112 -8.41 8.29 -0.72
C ASP A 112 -7.66 7.97 -2.03
N THR A 113 -8.14 8.50 -3.14
CA THR A 113 -7.47 8.40 -4.44
C THR A 113 -6.26 9.32 -4.51
N VAL A 114 -5.38 9.09 -5.50
CA VAL A 114 -4.14 9.86 -5.66
C VAL A 114 -4.40 11.35 -5.87
N GLU A 115 -5.50 11.71 -6.50
CA GLU A 115 -5.88 13.10 -6.76
C GLU A 115 -6.09 13.90 -5.45
N ARG A 116 -6.58 13.25 -4.39
CA ARG A 116 -6.77 13.87 -3.07
C ARG A 116 -5.45 14.08 -2.32
N PHE A 117 -4.40 13.41 -2.74
CA PHE A 117 -3.05 13.59 -2.18
C PHE A 117 -2.22 14.65 -2.91
N GLN A 118 -2.75 15.30 -3.94
CA GLN A 118 -2.04 16.39 -4.62
C GLN A 118 -1.75 17.52 -3.61
N GLY A 119 -0.46 17.93 -3.53
CA GLY A 119 0.00 18.97 -2.61
C GLY A 119 0.12 18.52 -1.15
N SER A 120 -0.16 17.26 -0.82
CA SER A 120 0.01 16.71 0.54
C SER A 120 0.97 15.52 0.56
N GLU A 121 1.81 15.45 1.59
CA GLU A 121 2.80 14.40 1.77
C GLU A 121 2.59 13.71 3.12
N ARG A 122 3.05 12.46 3.22
CA ARG A 122 3.09 11.69 4.46
C ARG A 122 4.48 11.07 4.63
N ASP A 123 4.84 10.75 5.84
CA ASP A 123 6.08 10.01 6.08
C ASP A 123 6.01 8.64 5.43
N VAL A 124 4.87 7.96 5.58
CA VAL A 124 4.59 6.64 5.01
C VAL A 124 3.34 6.71 4.13
N ILE A 125 3.43 6.17 2.93
CA ILE A 125 2.30 5.91 2.04
C ILE A 125 2.13 4.42 1.84
N ILE A 126 0.90 3.95 1.95
CA ILE A 126 0.50 2.59 1.54
C ILE A 126 -0.32 2.72 0.26
N TYR A 127 0.11 2.06 -0.81
CA TYR A 127 -0.58 2.06 -2.11
C TYR A 127 -1.19 0.68 -2.38
N SER A 128 -2.52 0.61 -2.42
CA SER A 128 -3.27 -0.59 -2.79
C SER A 128 -3.70 -0.48 -4.25
N PHE A 129 -3.13 -1.32 -5.11
CA PHE A 129 -3.44 -1.33 -6.55
C PHE A 129 -4.87 -1.77 -6.83
N CYS A 130 -5.41 -2.69 -6.06
CA CYS A 130 -6.74 -3.26 -6.23
C CYS A 130 -7.00 -3.79 -7.65
N VAL A 131 -6.00 -4.50 -8.21
CA VAL A 131 -6.08 -5.15 -9.51
C VAL A 131 -6.39 -6.63 -9.33
N ASN A 132 -7.59 -7.03 -9.71
CA ASN A 132 -8.06 -8.42 -9.63
C ASN A 132 -8.10 -9.12 -10.99
N ARG A 133 -8.05 -8.35 -12.10
CA ARG A 133 -8.18 -8.83 -13.49
C ARG A 133 -7.29 -8.03 -14.43
N LEU A 134 -6.75 -8.70 -15.45
CA LEU A 134 -5.90 -8.06 -16.46
C LEU A 134 -6.55 -6.86 -17.16
N SER A 135 -7.86 -6.91 -17.39
CA SER A 135 -8.59 -5.81 -18.01
C SER A 135 -8.48 -4.49 -17.23
N GLN A 136 -8.31 -4.56 -15.91
CA GLN A 136 -8.18 -3.37 -15.07
C GLN A 136 -6.88 -2.61 -15.30
N LEU A 137 -5.79 -3.28 -15.68
CA LEU A 137 -4.50 -2.64 -15.95
C LEU A 137 -4.58 -1.57 -17.03
N ARG A 138 -5.42 -1.78 -18.05
CA ARG A 138 -5.59 -0.84 -19.15
C ARG A 138 -6.27 0.47 -18.72
N PHE A 139 -7.11 0.42 -17.68
CA PHE A 139 -7.85 1.58 -17.17
C PHE A 139 -7.15 2.23 -15.98
N LEU A 140 -6.32 1.47 -15.26
CA LEU A 140 -5.62 1.97 -14.09
C LEU A 140 -4.45 2.86 -14.45
N ALA A 141 -3.68 2.45 -15.45
CA ALA A 141 -2.50 3.14 -15.91
C ALA A 141 -2.89 4.40 -16.68
N ASN A 142 -2.64 5.58 -16.10
CA ASN A 142 -2.72 6.84 -16.81
C ASN A 142 -1.41 7.06 -17.58
N LEU A 143 -1.26 6.28 -18.66
CA LEU A 143 -0.05 6.25 -19.47
C LEU A 143 0.07 7.50 -20.32
N THR A 144 1.17 8.21 -20.18
CA THR A 144 1.62 9.26 -21.07
C THR A 144 3.00 8.92 -21.58
N GLU A 145 3.31 9.41 -22.77
CA GLU A 145 4.65 9.28 -23.34
C GLU A 145 5.36 10.63 -23.24
N GLU A 146 6.47 10.67 -22.51
CA GLU A 146 7.32 11.85 -22.39
C GLU A 146 8.74 11.46 -22.83
N ASN A 147 9.25 12.13 -23.88
CA ASN A 147 10.57 11.86 -24.47
C ASN A 147 10.80 10.38 -24.87
N GLY A 148 9.76 9.71 -25.41
CA GLY A 148 9.83 8.29 -25.79
C GLY A 148 9.75 7.30 -24.61
N ILE A 149 9.53 7.79 -23.39
CA ILE A 149 9.39 6.96 -22.19
C ILE A 149 7.90 6.94 -21.78
N ARG A 150 7.35 5.75 -21.62
CA ARG A 150 6.01 5.59 -21.05
C ARG A 150 6.06 5.72 -19.54
N ILE A 151 5.24 6.62 -19.00
CA ILE A 151 5.11 6.86 -17.56
C ILE A 151 3.64 6.77 -17.13
N ASP A 152 3.43 6.22 -15.93
CA ASP A 152 2.15 6.31 -15.25
C ASP A 152 2.16 7.52 -14.31
N ARG A 153 1.44 8.59 -14.72
CA ARG A 153 1.39 9.84 -13.95
C ARG A 153 0.79 9.64 -12.56
N LYS A 154 -0.22 8.78 -12.41
CA LYS A 154 -0.85 8.53 -11.11
C LYS A 154 0.12 7.84 -10.16
N LEU A 155 0.83 6.83 -10.65
CA LEU A 155 1.87 6.16 -9.89
C LEU A 155 2.99 7.11 -9.49
N ASN A 156 3.48 7.94 -10.41
CA ASN A 156 4.52 8.92 -10.14
C ASN A 156 4.09 9.92 -9.07
N VAL A 157 2.85 10.43 -9.13
CA VAL A 157 2.32 11.29 -8.08
C VAL A 157 2.30 10.54 -6.75
N ALA A 158 1.82 9.31 -6.70
CA ALA A 158 1.79 8.51 -5.48
C ALA A 158 3.18 8.30 -4.88
N LEU A 159 4.18 7.93 -5.70
CA LEU A 159 5.57 7.74 -5.28
C LEU A 159 6.17 9.00 -4.64
N THR A 160 5.83 10.18 -5.15
CA THR A 160 6.32 11.45 -4.62
C THR A 160 5.59 11.92 -3.36
N ARG A 161 4.52 11.25 -2.94
CA ARG A 161 3.79 11.59 -1.69
C ARG A 161 4.42 11.02 -0.43
N ALA A 162 5.28 10.01 -0.56
CA ALA A 162 5.98 9.38 0.55
C ALA A 162 7.32 10.09 0.84
N ARG A 163 7.43 10.71 2.00
CA ARG A 163 8.69 11.37 2.41
C ARG A 163 9.76 10.37 2.82
N LYS A 164 9.37 9.31 3.53
CA LYS A 164 10.30 8.33 4.10
C LYS A 164 10.14 6.94 3.48
N GLN A 165 8.91 6.45 3.37
CA GLN A 165 8.66 5.06 3.00
C GLN A 165 7.36 4.87 2.23
N MET A 166 7.36 3.93 1.31
CA MET A 166 6.18 3.51 0.57
C MET A 166 6.03 1.99 0.57
N PHE A 167 4.85 1.53 0.95
CA PHE A 167 4.44 0.14 0.78
C PHE A 167 3.48 0.02 -0.40
N ILE A 168 3.75 -0.91 -1.28
CA ILE A 168 2.95 -1.20 -2.45
C ILE A 168 2.33 -2.58 -2.27
N ILE A 169 1.01 -2.68 -2.45
CA ILE A 169 0.26 -3.93 -2.29
C ILE A 169 -0.46 -4.23 -3.59
N GLY A 170 -0.39 -5.47 -4.04
CA GLY A 170 -1.08 -5.89 -5.25
C GLY A 170 -0.84 -7.34 -5.63
N VAL A 171 -1.54 -7.80 -6.65
CA VAL A 171 -1.39 -9.15 -7.20
C VAL A 171 -0.22 -9.14 -8.17
N ARG A 172 0.96 -9.63 -7.73
CA ARG A 172 2.22 -9.60 -8.49
C ARG A 172 2.05 -10.08 -9.93
N GLN A 173 1.49 -11.26 -10.10
CA GLN A 173 1.32 -11.90 -11.42
C GLN A 173 0.51 -11.06 -12.41
N LEU A 174 -0.46 -10.28 -11.92
CA LEU A 174 -1.23 -9.37 -12.76
C LEU A 174 -0.44 -8.10 -13.07
N LEU A 175 0.22 -7.50 -12.06
CA LEU A 175 0.98 -6.27 -12.24
C LEU A 175 2.16 -6.45 -13.19
N GLU A 176 2.84 -7.59 -13.15
CA GLU A 176 3.96 -7.91 -14.04
C GLU A 176 3.59 -7.96 -15.53
N GLN A 177 2.28 -8.04 -15.86
CA GLN A 177 1.81 -7.96 -17.26
C GLN A 177 1.91 -6.52 -17.84
N ASN A 178 2.11 -5.51 -17.00
CA ASN A 178 2.39 -4.15 -17.43
C ASN A 178 3.88 -3.84 -17.25
N PRO A 179 4.62 -3.44 -18.33
CA PRO A 179 6.07 -3.21 -18.25
C PRO A 179 6.50 -2.20 -17.18
N ILE A 180 5.70 -1.14 -16.95
CA ILE A 180 6.01 -0.12 -15.94
C ILE A 180 5.93 -0.71 -14.54
N TYR A 181 4.86 -1.47 -14.26
CA TYR A 181 4.70 -2.11 -12.95
C TYR A 181 5.68 -3.25 -12.74
N ALA A 182 6.02 -4.01 -13.80
CA ALA A 182 7.06 -5.02 -13.73
C ALA A 182 8.43 -4.41 -13.35
N GLN A 183 8.76 -3.24 -13.91
CA GLN A 183 9.98 -2.52 -13.54
C GLN A 183 9.94 -2.01 -12.11
N LEU A 184 8.81 -1.46 -11.66
CA LEU A 184 8.60 -1.04 -10.27
C LEU A 184 8.84 -2.21 -9.30
N LEU A 185 8.23 -3.37 -9.58
CA LEU A 185 8.37 -4.55 -8.73
C LEU A 185 9.82 -5.04 -8.65
N LYS A 186 10.55 -5.05 -9.76
CA LYS A 186 12.00 -5.36 -9.76
C LYS A 186 12.79 -4.42 -8.86
N SER A 187 12.46 -3.12 -8.85
CA SER A 187 13.13 -2.15 -7.98
C SER A 187 12.77 -2.32 -6.49
N CYS A 188 11.64 -2.94 -6.18
CA CYS A 188 11.27 -3.30 -4.81
C CYS A 188 11.98 -4.57 -4.32
N ASP A 189 12.37 -5.46 -5.21
CA ASP A 189 13.07 -6.72 -4.89
C ASP A 189 14.58 -6.50 -4.67
N SER A 190 15.13 -5.37 -5.11
CA SER A 190 16.54 -4.97 -4.95
C SER A 190 16.79 -4.34 -3.59
#